data_29327c6005ea1d2e8be3438f610b873a
#
_entry.id   29327c6005ea1d2e8be3438f610b873a
#
_cell.length_a   1.000
_cell.length_b   1.000
_cell.length_c   1.000
_cell.angle_alpha   90.00
_cell.angle_beta   90.00
_cell.angle_gamma   90.00
#
_symmetry.space_group_name_H-M   'P 1'
#
loop_
_entity.id
_entity.type
_entity.pdbx_description
1 polymer ?
#
loop_
_entity_poly.entity_id
_entity_poly.type
_entity_poly.pdbx_seq_one_letter_code
_entity_poly.pdbx_strand_id
1 'polypeptide(L)'
;MMDTPPALRRLPYGRQSIDDSDVAAVTAILRGDWLTGGPAVPAFEEAFAGITGAAHAVACSNGTAALHLTALALGLGPGDHVVVPY
;
A
#
# COMPACT_ATOMS: atom_id res chain seq x y z
N MET A 1 -14.16 28.39 39.95
CA MET A 1 -13.35 28.35 38.73
C MET A 1 -13.90 27.27 37.81
N MET A 2 -14.25 27.60 36.59
CA MET A 2 -14.70 26.60 35.63
C MET A 2 -13.54 25.93 34.98
N ASP A 3 -13.55 24.61 34.97
CA ASP A 3 -12.52 23.85 34.26
C ASP A 3 -12.66 24.06 32.75
N THR A 4 -11.52 24.25 32.10
CA THR A 4 -11.48 24.29 30.65
C THR A 4 -11.86 22.91 30.09
N PRO A 5 -12.89 22.80 29.24
CA PRO A 5 -13.22 21.53 28.67
C PRO A 5 -12.04 21.01 27.83
N PRO A 6 -11.82 19.69 27.80
CA PRO A 6 -10.76 19.13 26.97
C PRO A 6 -10.98 19.53 25.51
N ALA A 7 -9.91 19.84 24.81
CA ALA A 7 -9.98 20.14 23.39
C ALA A 7 -10.56 18.94 22.63
N LEU A 8 -11.55 19.22 21.76
CA LEU A 8 -12.10 18.17 20.92
C LEU A 8 -11.03 17.59 20.02
N ARG A 9 -10.80 16.30 20.13
CA ARG A 9 -9.85 15.60 19.27
C ARG A 9 -10.42 15.52 17.86
N ARG A 10 -9.69 16.06 16.90
CA ARG A 10 -10.04 15.93 15.49
C ARG A 10 -9.73 14.51 15.03
N LEU A 11 -10.74 13.81 14.56
CA LEU A 11 -10.60 12.48 14.01
C LEU A 11 -10.56 12.59 12.48
N PRO A 12 -9.45 12.30 11.83
CA PRO A 12 -9.39 12.28 10.36
C PRO A 12 -10.15 11.07 9.82
N TYR A 13 -10.60 11.15 8.57
CA TYR A 13 -11.22 10.01 7.87
C TYR A 13 -10.28 8.82 7.78
N GLY A 14 -9.02 9.08 7.50
CA GLY A 14 -7.97 8.07 7.49
C GLY A 14 -6.63 8.71 7.80
N ARG A 15 -5.74 7.93 8.39
CA ARG A 15 -4.39 8.36 8.69
C ARG A 15 -3.44 7.17 8.68
N GLN A 16 -2.26 7.36 8.13
CA GLN A 16 -1.18 6.39 8.19
C GLN A 16 -0.70 6.18 9.64
N SER A 17 -0.21 5.00 9.91
CA SER A 17 0.51 4.67 11.15
C SER A 17 1.91 4.22 10.77
N ILE A 18 2.91 4.98 11.17
CA ILE A 18 4.32 4.72 10.88
C ILE A 18 5.07 4.64 12.20
N ASP A 19 5.81 3.57 12.38
CA ASP A 19 6.66 3.35 13.55
C ASP A 19 8.15 3.36 13.18
N ASP A 20 9.01 3.19 14.19
CA ASP A 20 10.46 3.23 13.99
C ASP A 20 10.96 2.08 13.11
N SER A 21 10.28 0.96 13.09
CA SER A 21 10.65 -0.17 12.21
C SER A 21 10.42 0.17 10.74
N ASP A 22 9.35 0.90 10.44
CA ASP A 22 9.08 1.39 9.08
C ASP A 22 10.18 2.36 8.63
N VAL A 23 10.54 3.30 9.50
CA VAL A 23 11.61 4.27 9.21
C VAL A 23 12.95 3.56 9.00
N ALA A 24 13.27 2.58 9.84
CA ALA A 24 14.51 1.80 9.72
C ALA A 24 14.57 1.03 8.39
N ALA A 25 13.47 0.42 7.97
CA ALA A 25 13.40 -0.32 6.72
C ALA A 25 13.66 0.58 5.51
N VAL A 26 13.02 1.75 5.45
CA VAL A 26 13.23 2.73 4.37
C VAL A 26 14.66 3.25 4.38
N THR A 27 15.18 3.58 5.57
CA THR A 27 16.56 4.06 5.73
C THR A 27 17.56 3.04 5.22
N ALA A 28 17.36 1.76 5.52
CA ALA A 28 18.25 0.70 5.05
C ALA A 28 18.29 0.62 3.53
N ILE A 29 17.16 0.77 2.86
CA ILE A 29 17.10 0.78 1.39
C ILE A 29 17.82 2.01 0.82
N LEU A 30 17.58 3.19 1.40
CA LEU A 30 18.23 4.43 0.94
C LEU A 30 19.76 4.40 1.08
N ARG A 31 20.27 3.70 2.08
CA ARG A 31 21.72 3.53 2.31
C ARG A 31 22.32 2.33 1.60
N GLY A 32 21.49 1.50 0.96
CA GLY A 32 21.93 0.34 0.21
C GLY A 32 22.36 0.68 -1.22
N ASP A 33 22.75 -0.35 -1.96
CA ASP A 33 23.28 -0.21 -3.32
C ASP A 33 22.19 -0.02 -4.37
N TRP A 34 20.94 -0.34 -4.03
CA TRP A 34 19.81 -0.39 -4.97
C TRP A 34 18.70 0.57 -4.54
N LEU A 35 18.56 1.69 -5.24
CA LEU A 35 17.43 2.60 -5.08
C LEU A 35 16.27 2.27 -6.03
N THR A 36 16.58 1.58 -7.12
CA THR A 36 15.58 1.12 -8.10
C THR A 36 15.86 -0.33 -8.45
N GLY A 37 14.80 -1.13 -8.61
CA GLY A 37 14.88 -2.48 -9.16
C GLY A 37 15.65 -3.50 -8.33
N GLY A 38 16.04 -3.22 -7.11
CA GLY A 38 16.83 -4.10 -6.27
C GLY A 38 16.04 -5.23 -5.62
N PRO A 39 16.64 -5.96 -4.67
CA PRO A 39 16.03 -7.13 -4.04
C PRO A 39 14.86 -6.81 -3.09
N ALA A 40 14.66 -5.53 -2.73
CA ALA A 40 13.59 -5.13 -1.83
C ALA A 40 12.19 -5.36 -2.43
N VAL A 41 12.02 -5.13 -3.75
CA VAL A 41 10.72 -5.31 -4.40
C VAL A 41 10.29 -6.78 -4.40
N PRO A 42 11.10 -7.75 -4.85
CA PRO A 42 10.76 -9.16 -4.72
C PRO A 42 10.51 -9.60 -3.28
N ALA A 43 11.30 -9.11 -2.32
CA ALA A 43 11.10 -9.42 -0.90
C ALA A 43 9.76 -8.90 -0.38
N PHE A 44 9.37 -7.69 -0.77
CA PHE A 44 8.06 -7.13 -0.45
C PHE A 44 6.92 -7.96 -1.05
N GLU A 45 7.03 -8.32 -2.31
CA GLU A 45 6.02 -9.15 -3.00
C GLU A 45 5.84 -10.50 -2.32
N GLU A 46 6.93 -11.16 -1.96
CA GLU A 46 6.90 -12.44 -1.26
C GLU A 46 6.25 -12.31 0.14
N ALA A 47 6.64 -11.30 0.91
CA ALA A 47 6.07 -11.04 2.22
C ALA A 47 4.56 -10.72 2.14
N PHE A 48 4.15 -9.92 1.18
CA PHE A 48 2.76 -9.56 0.97
C PHE A 48 1.92 -10.77 0.56
N ALA A 49 2.41 -11.60 -0.35
CA ALA A 49 1.76 -12.85 -0.73
C ALA A 49 1.58 -13.77 0.49
N GLY A 50 2.59 -13.87 1.35
CA GLY A 50 2.53 -14.67 2.56
C GLY A 50 1.47 -14.18 3.56
N ILE A 51 1.35 -12.87 3.75
CA ILE A 51 0.37 -12.27 4.67
C ILE A 51 -1.06 -12.44 4.15
N THR A 52 -1.27 -12.28 2.86
CA THR A 52 -2.61 -12.37 2.24
C THR A 52 -3.04 -13.79 1.90
N GLY A 53 -2.13 -14.74 1.89
CA GLY A 53 -2.39 -16.11 1.45
C GLY A 53 -2.44 -16.27 -0.07
N ALA A 54 -2.05 -15.24 -0.82
CA ALA A 54 -1.98 -15.30 -2.28
C ALA A 54 -0.78 -16.14 -2.74
N ALA A 55 -0.91 -16.80 -3.88
CA ALA A 55 0.21 -17.53 -4.47
C ALA A 55 1.33 -16.59 -4.95
N HIS A 56 0.94 -15.43 -5.46
CA HIS A 56 1.84 -14.42 -6.03
C HIS A 56 1.37 -13.01 -5.66
N ALA A 57 2.30 -12.08 -5.66
CA ALA A 57 2.03 -10.65 -5.54
C ALA A 57 2.92 -9.88 -6.51
N VAL A 58 2.40 -8.81 -7.06
CA VAL A 58 3.12 -7.93 -7.99
C VAL A 58 3.01 -6.51 -7.48
N ALA A 59 4.15 -5.88 -7.20
CA ALA A 59 4.20 -4.50 -6.78
C ALA A 59 4.00 -3.57 -7.98
N CYS A 60 3.33 -2.44 -7.74
CA CYS A 60 3.14 -1.40 -8.73
C CYS A 60 3.23 -0.02 -8.07
N SER A 61 3.20 1.03 -8.85
CA SER A 61 3.49 2.39 -8.37
C SER A 61 2.42 2.98 -7.46
N ASN A 62 1.17 2.57 -7.62
CA ASN A 62 0.03 3.09 -6.85
C ASN A 62 -1.21 2.19 -7.00
N GLY A 63 -2.28 2.52 -6.26
CA GLY A 63 -3.52 1.77 -6.29
C GLY A 63 -4.25 1.84 -7.63
N THR A 64 -4.20 2.96 -8.34
CA THR A 64 -4.79 3.09 -9.67
C THR A 64 -4.13 2.14 -10.66
N ALA A 65 -2.79 2.05 -10.63
CA ALA A 65 -2.06 1.08 -11.43
C ALA A 65 -2.42 -0.36 -11.06
N ALA A 66 -2.63 -0.66 -9.78
CA ALA A 66 -3.05 -1.98 -9.31
C ALA A 66 -4.42 -2.38 -9.88
N LEU A 67 -5.39 -1.46 -9.87
CA LEU A 67 -6.71 -1.69 -10.46
C LEU A 67 -6.63 -1.92 -11.97
N HIS A 68 -5.83 -1.12 -12.66
CA HIS A 68 -5.61 -1.27 -14.10
C HIS A 68 -4.97 -2.62 -14.44
N LEU A 69 -3.92 -3.00 -13.72
CA LEU A 69 -3.27 -4.30 -13.91
C LEU A 69 -4.22 -5.46 -13.63
N THR A 70 -5.08 -5.34 -12.62
CA THR A 70 -6.09 -6.36 -12.32
C THR A 70 -7.08 -6.52 -13.49
N ALA A 71 -7.57 -5.41 -14.04
CA ALA A 71 -8.47 -5.44 -15.20
C ALA A 71 -7.80 -6.09 -16.41
N LEU A 72 -6.54 -5.77 -16.68
CA LEU A 72 -5.77 -6.38 -17.77
C LEU A 72 -5.56 -7.89 -17.54
N ALA A 73 -5.22 -8.28 -16.30
CA ALA A 73 -5.00 -9.68 -15.95
C ALA A 73 -6.26 -10.53 -16.09
N LEU A 74 -7.44 -9.94 -15.82
CA LEU A 74 -8.73 -10.61 -16.00
C LEU A 74 -9.20 -10.63 -17.46
N GLY A 75 -8.51 -9.95 -18.37
CA GLY A 75 -8.88 -9.88 -19.77
C GLY A 75 -10.13 -9.05 -20.04
N LEU A 76 -10.43 -8.07 -19.18
CA LEU A 76 -11.60 -7.20 -19.37
C LEU A 76 -11.43 -6.32 -20.61
N GLY A 77 -12.52 -6.18 -21.37
CA GLY A 77 -12.53 -5.43 -22.60
C GLY A 77 -13.92 -4.93 -23.00
N PRO A 78 -14.04 -4.40 -24.21
CA PRO A 78 -15.33 -3.88 -24.71
C PRO A 78 -16.44 -4.90 -24.56
N GLY A 79 -17.59 -4.46 -24.04
CA GLY A 79 -18.76 -5.31 -23.81
C GLY A 79 -18.81 -5.97 -22.42
N ASP A 80 -17.74 -5.92 -21.66
CA ASP A 80 -17.74 -6.46 -20.29
C ASP A 80 -18.41 -5.48 -19.32
N HIS A 81 -19.06 -6.05 -18.31
CA HIS A 81 -19.72 -5.29 -17.25
C HIS A 81 -18.94 -5.45 -15.95
N VAL A 82 -18.65 -4.35 -15.29
CA VAL A 82 -17.92 -4.32 -14.01
C VAL A 82 -18.75 -3.54 -13.00
N VAL A 83 -18.98 -4.13 -11.83
CA VAL A 83 -19.64 -3.45 -10.70
C VAL A 83 -18.56 -2.76 -9.87
N VAL A 84 -18.70 -1.46 -9.70
CA VAL A 84 -17.76 -0.65 -8.92
C VAL A 84 -18.50 0.15 -7.87
N PRO A 85 -17.87 0.47 -6.72
CA PRO A 85 -18.45 1.40 -5.76
C PRO A 85 -18.45 2.81 -6.35
N TYR A 86 -19.47 3.55 -5.95
CA TYR A 86 -19.60 4.95 -6.34
C TYR A 86 -18.83 5.86 -5.40
#